data_8195ed1cf27d62b4c4983ebbd4f223e0
#
_entry.id   8195ed1cf27d62b4c4983ebbd4f223e0
#
_cell.length_a   1.000
_cell.length_b   1.000
_cell.length_c   1.000
_cell.angle_alpha   90.00
_cell.angle_beta   90.00
_cell.angle_gamma   90.00
#
_symmetry.space_group_name_H-M   'P 1'
#
loop_
_entity.id
_entity.type
_entity.pdbx_description
1 polymer ?
#
loop_
_entity_poly.entity_id
_entity_poly.type
_entity_poly.pdbx_seq_one_letter_code
_entity_poly.pdbx_strand_id
1 'polypeptide(L)'
;MDSIDYYNRYAVPYYEETVDASMEEVMKPFVELLSEESENAEVLDLGCGSGRDTLLLEEYGFYGTPMDGSEEMCKLAEVNTDKEVLQMTYDEMEFDDVFDGIWACASLIHLTEDEMRKVMKKLVQALKENGVLYFSVHRGDRDGIYHGRYFHDYNRRELQRLMEE
;
A
#
# COMPACT_ATOMS: atom_id res chain seq x y z
N MET A 1 -10.54 8.66 16.70
CA MET A 1 -9.65 9.03 15.58
C MET A 1 -9.39 7.78 14.75
N ASP A 2 -9.78 7.78 13.49
CA ASP A 2 -9.44 6.67 12.60
C ASP A 2 -8.02 6.82 12.04
N SER A 3 -7.57 5.86 11.23
CA SER A 3 -6.21 5.85 10.70
C SER A 3 -5.95 7.05 9.76
N ILE A 4 -6.95 7.45 8.98
CA ILE A 4 -6.83 8.59 8.08
C ILE A 4 -6.66 9.87 8.87
N ASP A 5 -7.46 10.07 9.94
CA ASP A 5 -7.34 11.23 10.81
C ASP A 5 -5.96 11.29 11.49
N TYR A 6 -5.45 10.13 11.91
CA TYR A 6 -4.10 10.06 12.49
C TYR A 6 -3.05 10.57 11.50
N TYR A 7 -3.07 10.07 10.27
CA TYR A 7 -2.07 10.48 9.27
C TYR A 7 -2.27 11.91 8.81
N ASN A 8 -3.50 12.44 8.76
CA ASN A 8 -3.71 13.85 8.51
C ASN A 8 -3.09 14.73 9.60
N ARG A 9 -3.19 14.30 10.85
CA ARG A 9 -2.70 15.07 11.99
C ARG A 9 -1.18 14.99 12.15
N TYR A 10 -0.61 13.82 11.89
CA TYR A 10 0.80 13.53 12.14
C TYR A 10 1.61 13.31 10.85
N ALA A 11 1.13 13.80 9.72
CA ALA A 11 1.78 13.58 8.42
C ALA A 11 3.24 14.03 8.40
N VAL A 12 3.54 15.25 8.87
CA VAL A 12 4.90 15.77 8.86
C VAL A 12 5.83 14.99 9.81
N PRO A 13 5.47 14.78 11.09
CA PRO A 13 6.30 13.94 11.96
C PRO A 13 6.52 12.52 11.41
N TYR A 14 5.50 11.90 10.86
CA TYR A 14 5.59 10.57 10.27
C TYR A 14 6.53 10.56 9.07
N TYR A 15 6.45 11.57 8.21
CA TYR A 15 7.33 11.74 7.07
C TYR A 15 8.79 11.87 7.52
N GLU A 16 9.06 12.71 8.52
CA GLU A 16 10.41 12.90 9.05
C GLU A 16 11.00 11.61 9.62
N GLU A 17 10.18 10.76 10.24
CA GLU A 17 10.62 9.48 10.76
C GLU A 17 10.89 8.43 9.68
N THR A 18 10.16 8.46 8.57
CA THR A 18 10.14 7.34 7.61
C THR A 18 10.79 7.64 6.27
N VAL A 19 11.06 8.91 5.94
CA VAL A 19 11.53 9.31 4.61
C VAL A 19 12.85 8.65 4.21
N ASP A 20 13.74 8.45 5.17
CA ASP A 20 15.07 7.87 4.93
C ASP A 20 15.08 6.33 5.03
N ALA A 21 13.98 5.72 5.44
CA ALA A 21 13.88 4.27 5.48
C ALA A 21 13.80 3.73 4.05
N SER A 22 14.57 2.69 3.74
CA SER A 22 14.59 2.10 2.41
C SER A 22 13.89 0.74 2.40
N MET A 23 13.05 0.54 1.40
CA MET A 23 12.38 -0.74 1.14
C MET A 23 13.00 -1.48 -0.04
N GLU A 24 14.17 -1.07 -0.48
CA GLU A 24 14.83 -1.63 -1.68
C GLU A 24 15.00 -3.15 -1.60
N GLU A 25 15.51 -3.65 -0.47
CA GLU A 25 15.71 -5.10 -0.28
C GLU A 25 14.39 -5.88 -0.30
N VAL A 26 13.34 -5.31 0.31
CA VAL A 26 12.02 -5.93 0.38
C VAL A 26 11.33 -5.89 -0.98
N MET A 27 11.56 -4.84 -1.75
CA MET A 27 10.94 -4.66 -3.07
C MET A 27 11.56 -5.53 -4.17
N LYS A 28 12.80 -5.99 -4.02
CA LYS A 28 13.49 -6.78 -5.04
C LYS A 28 12.69 -7.98 -5.56
N PRO A 29 12.14 -8.87 -4.72
CA PRO A 29 11.36 -10.00 -5.22
C PRO A 29 10.13 -9.58 -6.03
N PHE A 30 9.46 -8.52 -5.61
CA PHE A 30 8.33 -7.95 -6.33
C PHE A 30 8.74 -7.44 -7.71
N VAL A 31 9.85 -6.71 -7.78
CA VAL A 31 10.41 -6.19 -9.03
C VAL A 31 10.79 -7.32 -9.98
N GLU A 32 11.41 -8.37 -9.47
CA GLU A 32 11.81 -9.53 -10.27
C GLU A 32 10.61 -10.22 -10.90
N LEU A 33 9.57 -10.50 -10.12
CA LEU A 33 8.35 -11.13 -10.62
C LEU A 33 7.65 -10.24 -11.66
N LEU A 34 7.57 -8.97 -11.39
CA LEU A 34 6.88 -8.02 -12.25
C LEU A 34 7.63 -7.83 -13.59
N SER A 35 8.97 -7.81 -13.55
CA SER A 35 9.81 -7.65 -14.74
C SER A 35 9.71 -8.83 -15.69
N GLU A 36 9.42 -10.03 -15.19
CA GLU A 36 9.20 -11.22 -16.02
C GLU A 36 7.93 -11.10 -16.87
N GLU A 37 6.91 -10.41 -16.34
CA GLU A 37 5.60 -10.31 -17.01
C GLU A 37 5.46 -9.09 -17.90
N SER A 38 6.13 -7.99 -17.59
CA SER A 38 5.93 -6.73 -18.31
C SER A 38 7.12 -5.78 -18.19
N GLU A 39 7.47 -5.14 -19.29
CA GLU A 39 8.36 -3.97 -19.28
C GLU A 39 7.48 -2.73 -19.03
N ASN A 40 7.98 -1.75 -18.28
CA ASN A 40 7.25 -0.52 -17.95
C ASN A 40 5.89 -0.80 -17.29
N ALA A 41 5.87 -1.75 -16.36
CA ALA A 41 4.65 -2.15 -15.68
C ALA A 41 3.98 -0.99 -14.94
N GLU A 42 2.66 -0.98 -14.94
CA GLU A 42 1.86 -0.06 -14.15
C GLU A 42 1.63 -0.63 -12.77
N VAL A 43 2.06 0.08 -11.74
CA VAL A 43 2.00 -0.35 -10.34
C VAL A 43 1.23 0.65 -9.50
N LEU A 44 0.23 0.16 -8.77
CA LEU A 44 -0.46 0.95 -7.76
C LEU A 44 0.34 0.91 -6.46
N ASP A 45 0.75 2.07 -5.96
CA ASP A 45 1.35 2.21 -4.63
C ASP A 45 0.22 2.54 -3.64
N LEU A 46 -0.32 1.50 -3.04
CA LEU A 46 -1.49 1.56 -2.17
C LEU A 46 -1.09 1.98 -0.76
N GLY A 47 -1.65 3.10 -0.31
CA GLY A 47 -1.23 3.69 0.95
C GLY A 47 0.17 4.28 0.84
N CYS A 48 0.39 5.10 -0.19
CA CYS A 48 1.72 5.58 -0.57
C CYS A 48 2.40 6.47 0.48
N GLY A 49 1.66 7.00 1.45
CA GLY A 49 2.20 7.96 2.39
C GLY A 49 2.82 9.15 1.67
N SER A 50 4.07 9.44 1.98
CA SER A 50 4.82 10.56 1.37
C SER A 50 5.34 10.26 -0.04
N GLY A 51 5.10 9.07 -0.59
CA GLY A 51 5.55 8.70 -1.93
C GLY A 51 6.95 8.10 -2.00
N ARG A 52 7.53 7.71 -0.88
CA ARG A 52 8.88 7.10 -0.83
C ARG A 52 9.01 5.89 -1.74
N ASP A 53 8.05 4.97 -1.66
CA ASP A 53 8.09 3.74 -2.44
C ASP A 53 7.69 3.96 -3.90
N THR A 54 6.84 4.96 -4.17
CA THR A 54 6.52 5.37 -5.55
C THR A 54 7.79 5.78 -6.29
N LEU A 55 8.66 6.57 -5.64
CA LEU A 55 9.94 6.99 -6.23
C LEU A 55 10.85 5.79 -6.49
N LEU A 56 10.86 4.83 -5.57
CA LEU A 56 11.67 3.61 -5.73
C LEU A 56 11.17 2.75 -6.89
N LEU A 57 9.86 2.60 -7.05
CA LEU A 57 9.27 1.89 -8.19
C LEU A 57 9.68 2.54 -9.51
N GLU A 58 9.72 3.86 -9.56
CA GLU A 58 10.15 4.58 -10.76
C GLU A 58 11.64 4.39 -11.08
N GLU A 59 12.48 4.26 -10.06
CA GLU A 59 13.89 3.95 -10.26
C GLU A 59 14.08 2.60 -10.95
N TYR A 60 13.17 1.66 -10.74
CA TYR A 60 13.17 0.37 -11.43
C TYR A 60 12.54 0.41 -12.84
N GLY A 61 12.05 1.56 -13.27
CA GLY A 61 11.48 1.73 -14.59
C GLY A 61 9.98 1.48 -14.69
N PHE A 62 9.29 1.31 -13.56
CA PHE A 62 7.86 1.12 -13.53
C PHE A 62 7.11 2.45 -13.49
N TYR A 63 5.87 2.44 -13.90
CA TYR A 63 4.99 3.59 -13.76
C TYR A 63 4.21 3.45 -12.45
N GLY A 64 4.56 4.25 -11.46
CA GLY A 64 3.92 4.22 -10.15
C GLY A 64 2.71 5.15 -10.09
N THR A 65 1.58 4.63 -9.61
CA THR A 65 0.38 5.41 -9.33
C THR A 65 0.20 5.47 -7.81
N PRO A 66 0.52 6.60 -7.17
CA PRO A 66 0.38 6.72 -5.73
C PRO A 66 -1.07 6.98 -5.33
N MET A 67 -1.51 6.32 -4.26
CA MET A 67 -2.83 6.46 -3.69
C MET A 67 -2.77 6.46 -2.17
N ASP A 68 -3.45 7.39 -1.53
CA ASP A 68 -3.57 7.44 -0.08
C ASP A 68 -4.91 8.05 0.33
N GLY A 69 -5.44 7.65 1.47
CA GLY A 69 -6.68 8.20 2.00
C GLY A 69 -6.48 9.51 2.78
N SER A 70 -5.25 9.80 3.17
CA SER A 70 -4.91 10.99 3.94
C SER A 70 -4.60 12.17 3.02
N GLU A 71 -5.38 13.25 3.14
CA GLU A 71 -5.15 14.48 2.37
C GLU A 71 -3.74 15.04 2.57
N GLU A 72 -3.27 15.06 3.82
CA GLU A 72 -1.95 15.59 4.15
C GLU A 72 -0.81 14.72 3.61
N MET A 73 -0.97 13.40 3.63
CA MET A 73 0.00 12.49 3.00
C MET A 73 0.00 12.67 1.48
N CYS A 74 -1.16 12.83 0.87
CA CYS A 74 -1.26 13.10 -0.57
C CYS A 74 -0.51 14.38 -0.95
N LYS A 75 -0.62 15.44 -0.15
CA LYS A 75 0.12 16.69 -0.39
C LYS A 75 1.63 16.47 -0.36
N LEU A 76 2.12 15.72 0.63
CA LEU A 76 3.55 15.37 0.72
C LEU A 76 3.99 14.52 -0.47
N ALA A 77 3.19 13.56 -0.85
CA ALA A 77 3.50 12.69 -1.99
C ALA A 77 3.54 13.45 -3.31
N GLU A 78 2.63 14.40 -3.53
CA GLU A 78 2.63 15.24 -4.73
C GLU A 78 3.91 16.07 -4.84
N VAL A 79 4.36 16.64 -3.72
CA VAL A 79 5.62 17.39 -3.69
C VAL A 79 6.81 16.48 -3.97
N ASN A 80 6.86 15.33 -3.33
CA ASN A 80 8.01 14.42 -3.43
C ASN A 80 8.11 13.69 -4.76
N THR A 81 6.98 13.32 -5.35
CA THR A 81 6.96 12.51 -6.58
C THR A 81 6.75 13.34 -7.85
N ASP A 82 6.31 14.57 -7.71
CA ASP A 82 5.89 15.42 -8.84
C ASP A 82 4.82 14.74 -9.69
N LYS A 83 3.94 13.98 -9.04
CA LYS A 83 2.83 13.25 -9.67
C LYS A 83 1.51 13.62 -9.03
N GLU A 84 0.44 13.44 -9.80
CA GLU A 84 -0.90 13.47 -9.24
C GLU A 84 -1.10 12.25 -8.34
N VAL A 85 -1.57 12.47 -7.12
CA VAL A 85 -1.81 11.43 -6.14
C VAL A 85 -3.32 11.23 -5.99
N LEU A 86 -3.76 9.98 -6.06
CA LEU A 86 -5.17 9.66 -5.86
C LEU A 86 -5.50 9.70 -4.37
N GLN A 87 -6.27 10.70 -3.98
CA GLN A 87 -6.82 10.76 -2.62
C GLN A 87 -8.08 9.91 -2.58
N MET A 88 -7.95 8.70 -2.08
CA MET A 88 -9.00 7.70 -2.16
C MET A 88 -8.88 6.73 -0.99
N THR A 89 -10.01 6.38 -0.38
CA THR A 89 -10.07 5.31 0.61
C THR A 89 -10.19 3.95 -0.11
N TYR A 90 -9.96 2.86 0.63
CA TYR A 90 -10.08 1.52 0.05
C TYR A 90 -11.50 1.23 -0.45
N ASP A 91 -12.52 1.74 0.24
CA ASP A 91 -13.91 1.53 -0.15
C ASP A 91 -14.27 2.22 -1.47
N GLU A 92 -13.56 3.28 -1.80
CA GLU A 92 -13.78 4.05 -3.02
C GLU A 92 -13.14 3.44 -4.25
N MET A 93 -12.28 2.43 -4.09
CA MET A 93 -11.60 1.80 -5.23
C MET A 93 -12.59 1.09 -6.16
N GLU A 94 -12.51 1.40 -7.45
CA GLU A 94 -13.31 0.78 -8.50
C GLU A 94 -12.47 0.43 -9.73
N PHE A 95 -11.19 0.10 -9.50
CA PHE A 95 -10.30 -0.30 -10.58
C PHE A 95 -10.67 -1.68 -11.12
N ASP A 96 -10.57 -1.86 -12.40
CA ASP A 96 -10.87 -3.12 -13.06
C ASP A 96 -9.81 -3.40 -14.14
N ASP A 97 -8.95 -4.38 -13.88
CA ASP A 97 -7.95 -4.85 -14.83
C ASP A 97 -6.99 -3.72 -15.29
N VAL A 98 -6.50 -2.92 -14.33
CA VAL A 98 -5.72 -1.70 -14.61
C VAL A 98 -4.23 -1.88 -14.34
N PHE A 99 -3.85 -2.60 -13.28
CA PHE A 99 -2.47 -2.64 -12.80
C PHE A 99 -1.80 -3.98 -13.05
N ASP A 100 -0.53 -3.92 -13.45
CA ASP A 100 0.34 -5.09 -13.53
C ASP A 100 0.78 -5.55 -12.15
N GLY A 101 0.93 -4.60 -11.24
CA GLY A 101 1.30 -4.89 -9.85
C GLY A 101 0.65 -3.94 -8.87
N ILE A 102 0.52 -4.39 -7.63
CA ILE A 102 0.08 -3.58 -6.50
C ILE A 102 1.09 -3.74 -5.38
N TRP A 103 1.61 -2.62 -4.90
CA TRP A 103 2.53 -2.54 -3.78
C TRP A 103 1.80 -1.92 -2.59
N ALA A 104 1.60 -2.71 -1.54
CA ALA A 104 0.86 -2.30 -0.35
C ALA A 104 1.71 -2.52 0.91
N CYS A 105 2.77 -1.71 1.05
CA CYS A 105 3.71 -1.83 2.16
C CYS A 105 3.14 -1.20 3.43
N ALA A 106 2.85 -2.03 4.43
CA ALA A 106 2.35 -1.62 5.74
C ALA A 106 1.08 -0.74 5.68
N SER A 107 0.32 -0.83 4.59
CA SER A 107 -0.88 -0.01 4.40
C SER A 107 -2.16 -0.72 4.84
N LEU A 108 -2.17 -2.04 4.79
CA LEU A 108 -3.36 -2.84 5.13
C LEU A 108 -3.41 -3.23 6.61
N ILE A 109 -2.46 -2.74 7.40
CA ILE A 109 -2.32 -3.10 8.83
C ILE A 109 -3.39 -2.48 9.72
N HIS A 110 -4.12 -1.49 9.22
CA HIS A 110 -5.16 -0.77 9.96
C HIS A 110 -6.59 -1.26 9.65
N LEU A 111 -6.72 -2.35 8.91
CA LEU A 111 -8.01 -2.92 8.52
C LEU A 111 -8.41 -4.06 9.45
N THR A 112 -9.71 -4.13 9.78
CA THR A 112 -10.26 -5.32 10.43
C THR A 112 -10.18 -6.50 9.46
N GLU A 113 -10.37 -7.71 9.97
CA GLU A 113 -10.35 -8.91 9.13
C GLU A 113 -11.41 -8.87 8.03
N ASP A 114 -12.63 -8.40 8.36
CA ASP A 114 -13.71 -8.27 7.37
C ASP A 114 -13.40 -7.21 6.32
N GLU A 115 -12.85 -6.08 6.73
CA GLU A 115 -12.38 -5.02 5.81
C GLU A 115 -11.27 -5.54 4.91
N MET A 116 -10.32 -6.31 5.47
CA MET A 116 -9.24 -6.91 4.70
C MET A 116 -9.76 -7.82 3.59
N ARG A 117 -10.75 -8.66 3.88
CA ARG A 117 -11.36 -9.53 2.86
C ARG A 117 -12.00 -8.74 1.72
N LYS A 118 -12.70 -7.67 2.07
CA LYS A 118 -13.34 -6.80 1.06
C LYS A 118 -12.31 -6.10 0.20
N VAL A 119 -11.25 -5.57 0.83
CA VAL A 119 -10.17 -4.88 0.11
C VAL A 119 -9.44 -5.86 -0.81
N MET A 120 -9.12 -7.07 -0.34
CA MET A 120 -8.45 -8.07 -1.17
C MET A 120 -9.20 -8.39 -2.45
N LYS A 121 -10.53 -8.48 -2.38
CA LYS A 121 -11.36 -8.68 -3.58
C LYS A 121 -11.22 -7.52 -4.57
N LYS A 122 -11.19 -6.30 -4.07
CA LYS A 122 -10.98 -5.10 -4.89
C LYS A 122 -9.59 -5.08 -5.52
N LEU A 123 -8.57 -5.50 -4.78
CA LEU A 123 -7.20 -5.57 -5.28
C LEU A 123 -7.06 -6.61 -6.39
N VAL A 124 -7.65 -7.78 -6.22
CA VAL A 124 -7.65 -8.83 -7.25
C VAL A 124 -8.34 -8.31 -8.52
N GLN A 125 -9.46 -7.61 -8.37
CA GLN A 125 -10.16 -7.02 -9.51
C GLN A 125 -9.35 -5.93 -10.20
N ALA A 126 -8.57 -5.16 -9.45
CA ALA A 126 -7.73 -4.10 -9.98
C ALA A 126 -6.53 -4.63 -10.77
N LEU A 127 -6.08 -5.84 -10.48
CA LEU A 127 -4.94 -6.47 -11.15
C LEU A 127 -5.31 -7.04 -12.51
N LYS A 128 -4.41 -6.89 -13.45
CA LYS A 128 -4.48 -7.60 -14.74
C LYS A 128 -4.18 -9.08 -14.52
N GLU A 129 -4.52 -9.91 -15.52
CA GLU A 129 -4.16 -11.33 -15.50
C GLU A 129 -2.64 -11.48 -15.29
N ASN A 130 -2.25 -12.41 -14.42
CA ASN A 130 -0.87 -12.63 -14.01
C ASN A 130 -0.24 -11.45 -13.25
N GLY A 131 -1.05 -10.54 -12.74
CA GLY A 131 -0.59 -9.43 -11.92
C GLY A 131 0.02 -9.89 -10.61
N VAL A 132 0.89 -9.06 -10.04
CA VAL A 132 1.61 -9.36 -8.81
C VAL A 132 1.15 -8.46 -7.68
N LEU A 133 0.75 -9.04 -6.57
CA LEU A 133 0.40 -8.31 -5.35
C LEU A 133 1.47 -8.53 -4.29
N TYR A 134 2.03 -7.44 -3.80
CA TYR A 134 2.79 -7.44 -2.55
C TYR A 134 1.98 -6.71 -1.48
N PHE A 135 1.91 -7.29 -0.31
CA PHE A 135 1.43 -6.56 0.88
C PHE A 135 2.19 -7.05 2.11
N SER A 136 2.27 -6.19 3.10
CA SER A 136 2.88 -6.54 4.37
C SER A 136 1.90 -6.30 5.51
N VAL A 137 1.99 -7.16 6.52
CA VAL A 137 1.23 -7.05 7.76
C VAL A 137 2.17 -7.27 8.94
N HIS A 138 1.77 -6.84 10.12
CA HIS A 138 2.54 -7.12 11.33
C HIS A 138 2.21 -8.52 11.84
N ARG A 139 3.26 -9.23 12.23
CA ARG A 139 3.10 -10.50 12.94
C ARG A 139 2.82 -10.22 14.42
N GLY A 140 1.77 -10.80 14.95
CA GLY A 140 1.39 -10.60 16.34
C GLY A 140 -0.06 -10.95 16.61
N ASP A 141 -0.61 -10.36 17.65
CA ASP A 141 -1.97 -10.63 18.12
C ASP A 141 -2.78 -9.36 18.44
N ARG A 142 -2.29 -8.19 18.01
CA ARG A 142 -3.05 -6.95 18.21
C ARG A 142 -4.36 -6.97 17.43
N ASP A 143 -5.42 -6.51 18.06
CA ASP A 143 -6.71 -6.31 17.43
C ASP A 143 -7.41 -5.18 18.19
N GLY A 144 -7.09 -3.95 17.84
CA GLY A 144 -7.63 -2.78 18.52
C GLY A 144 -6.83 -1.52 18.22
N ILE A 145 -7.08 -0.50 19.04
CA ILE A 145 -6.46 0.82 18.87
C ILE A 145 -5.20 0.92 19.72
N TYR A 146 -4.07 1.23 19.06
CA TYR A 146 -2.77 1.43 19.70
C TYR A 146 -2.17 2.73 19.18
N HIS A 147 -1.78 3.61 20.08
CA HIS A 147 -1.18 4.92 19.73
C HIS A 147 -2.02 5.72 18.71
N GLY A 148 -3.35 5.70 18.87
CA GLY A 148 -4.27 6.46 18.03
C GLY A 148 -4.64 5.81 16.69
N ARG A 149 -4.14 4.60 16.44
CA ARG A 149 -4.45 3.86 15.20
C ARG A 149 -4.98 2.47 15.51
N TYR A 150 -5.89 1.99 14.69
CA TYR A 150 -6.32 0.59 14.74
C TYR A 150 -5.27 -0.28 14.09
N PHE A 151 -4.95 -1.42 14.73
CA PHE A 151 -4.08 -2.44 14.16
C PHE A 151 -4.74 -3.80 14.29
N HIS A 152 -4.65 -4.59 13.24
CA HIS A 152 -4.99 -6.01 13.27
C HIS A 152 -3.76 -6.79 12.80
N ASP A 153 -3.11 -7.48 13.73
CA ASP A 153 -1.94 -8.29 13.44
C ASP A 153 -2.35 -9.69 13.01
N TYR A 154 -1.46 -10.36 12.32
CA TYR A 154 -1.71 -11.72 11.84
C TYR A 154 -0.62 -12.66 12.33
N ASN A 155 -1.01 -13.90 12.68
CA ASN A 155 -0.06 -14.99 12.75
C ASN A 155 -0.01 -15.70 11.39
N ARG A 156 0.94 -16.62 11.23
CA ARG A 156 1.13 -17.31 9.96
C ARG A 156 -0.11 -18.08 9.50
N ARG A 157 -0.80 -18.75 10.43
CA ARG A 157 -2.01 -19.54 10.13
C ARG A 157 -3.16 -18.65 9.66
N GLU A 158 -3.39 -17.54 10.35
CA GLU A 158 -4.46 -16.59 9.99
C GLU A 158 -4.21 -16.00 8.60
N LEU A 159 -2.96 -15.64 8.30
CA LEU A 159 -2.59 -15.09 7.02
C LEU A 159 -2.78 -16.11 5.90
N GLN A 160 -2.36 -17.36 6.11
CA GLN A 160 -2.56 -18.43 5.13
C GLN A 160 -4.04 -18.64 4.85
N ARG A 161 -4.88 -18.65 5.89
CA ARG A 161 -6.34 -18.79 5.76
C ARG A 161 -6.93 -17.65 4.92
N LEU A 162 -6.51 -16.43 5.16
CA LEU A 162 -6.95 -15.26 4.40
C LEU A 162 -6.62 -15.43 2.91
N MET A 163 -5.43 -15.91 2.60
CA MET A 163 -4.96 -16.04 1.21
C MET A 163 -5.62 -17.19 0.44
N GLU A 164 -6.19 -18.16 1.16
CA GLU A 164 -6.89 -19.30 0.55
C GLU A 164 -8.34 -19.00 0.17
N GLU A 165 -8.90 -17.89 0.65
CA GLU A 165 -10.28 -17.46 0.36
C GLU A 165 -10.45 -16.85 -1.03
#